data_4cf5b9ac192372edb035ca0a86fc9d89
#
_entry.id   4cf5b9ac192372edb035ca0a86fc9d89
#
_cell.length_a   1.000
_cell.length_b   1.000
_cell.length_c   1.000
_cell.angle_alpha   90.00
_cell.angle_beta   90.00
_cell.angle_gamma   90.00
#
_symmetry.space_group_name_H-M   'P 1'
#
loop_
_entity.id
_entity.type
_entity.pdbx_description
1 polymer ?
#
loop_
_entity_poly.entity_id
_entity_poly.type
_entity_poly.pdbx_seq_one_letter_code
_entity_poly.pdbx_strand_id
1 'polypeptide(L)'
;ITAQNGAGDEVTYKLYIVKQDTPEESDASLKELRVDSELVEPNEDGTYDIELKANQIKPNLEAIATQELAFVSIDGNVPTRGTNSKEIDMTNETEKEITITVTAIDGTEKQYTVRIHKLSAITGKVITQAVDQEKQTAKIIIYKTADTRDENDIEDPREVIQEIMINPDGTYTVDLKPDEYDMVIKKTSYLEYRLTNIVVEDGETVTI
;
A
#
# COMPACT_ATOMS: atom_id res chain seq x y z
N ILE A 1 -42.51 -19.37 -26.16
CA ILE A 1 -42.03 -20.50 -27.00
C ILE A 1 -43.22 -21.12 -27.65
N THR A 2 -43.24 -21.17 -28.97
CA THR A 2 -44.30 -21.83 -29.75
C THR A 2 -43.76 -23.15 -30.28
N ALA A 3 -44.46 -24.24 -30.02
CA ALA A 3 -44.16 -25.54 -30.60
C ALA A 3 -45.27 -25.91 -31.60
N GLN A 4 -44.94 -26.37 -32.79
CA GLN A 4 -45.83 -26.80 -33.84
C GLN A 4 -45.63 -28.31 -34.13
N ASN A 5 -46.71 -29.05 -34.24
CA ASN A 5 -46.65 -30.46 -34.69
C ASN A 5 -46.65 -30.56 -36.21
N GLY A 6 -46.41 -31.79 -36.75
CA GLY A 6 -46.40 -32.03 -38.18
C GLY A 6 -47.73 -31.86 -38.90
N ALA A 7 -48.86 -31.65 -38.19
CA ALA A 7 -50.20 -31.37 -38.70
C ALA A 7 -50.52 -29.86 -38.71
N GLY A 8 -49.60 -29.03 -38.22
CA GLY A 8 -49.77 -27.58 -38.20
C GLY A 8 -50.41 -27.03 -36.92
N ASP A 9 -50.70 -27.88 -35.92
CA ASP A 9 -51.25 -27.39 -34.65
C ASP A 9 -50.14 -26.72 -33.83
N GLU A 10 -50.45 -25.53 -33.29
CA GLU A 10 -49.53 -24.73 -32.51
C GLU A 10 -49.92 -24.70 -31.04
N VAL A 11 -48.93 -24.89 -30.17
CA VAL A 11 -49.06 -24.68 -28.73
C VAL A 11 -48.07 -23.63 -28.28
N THR A 12 -48.59 -22.54 -27.72
CA THR A 12 -47.75 -21.46 -27.19
C THR A 12 -47.56 -21.63 -25.69
N TYR A 13 -46.32 -21.79 -25.27
CA TYR A 13 -45.93 -21.79 -23.88
C TYR A 13 -45.39 -20.42 -23.48
N LYS A 14 -45.94 -19.84 -22.40
CA LYS A 14 -45.40 -18.63 -21.79
C LYS A 14 -44.39 -19.07 -20.72
N LEU A 15 -43.14 -18.77 -20.94
CA LEU A 15 -42.10 -18.94 -19.90
C LEU A 15 -42.00 -17.63 -19.11
N TYR A 16 -42.35 -17.68 -17.84
CA TYR A 16 -42.09 -16.59 -16.91
C TYR A 16 -40.77 -16.87 -16.19
N ILE A 17 -39.75 -16.06 -16.47
CA ILE A 17 -38.51 -16.08 -15.70
C ILE A 17 -38.66 -14.99 -14.65
N VAL A 18 -38.88 -15.39 -13.42
CA VAL A 18 -38.86 -14.48 -12.27
C VAL A 18 -37.48 -14.57 -11.66
N LYS A 19 -36.71 -13.48 -11.71
CA LYS A 19 -35.50 -13.34 -10.93
C LYS A 19 -35.92 -13.10 -9.48
N GLN A 20 -35.56 -13.98 -8.59
CA GLN A 20 -35.74 -13.77 -7.17
C GLN A 20 -34.42 -13.11 -6.68
N ASP A 21 -34.53 -11.85 -6.31
CA ASP A 21 -33.41 -11.15 -5.71
C ASP A 21 -33.15 -11.75 -4.32
N THR A 22 -32.01 -12.39 -4.14
CA THR A 22 -31.53 -12.84 -2.84
C THR A 22 -30.59 -11.79 -2.26
N PRO A 23 -30.45 -11.69 -0.93
CA PRO A 23 -29.47 -10.77 -0.33
C PRO A 23 -28.05 -10.99 -0.88
N GLU A 24 -27.73 -12.18 -1.33
CA GLU A 24 -26.44 -12.54 -1.94
C GLU A 24 -26.29 -11.93 -3.34
N GLU A 25 -27.38 -11.76 -4.08
CA GLU A 25 -27.34 -11.16 -5.44
C GLU A 25 -27.10 -9.66 -5.43
N SER A 26 -27.45 -8.97 -4.34
CA SER A 26 -27.23 -7.53 -4.13
C SER A 26 -25.95 -7.22 -3.35
N ASP A 27 -25.18 -8.25 -2.95
CA ASP A 27 -23.94 -8.05 -2.19
C ASP A 27 -22.81 -7.51 -3.09
N ALA A 28 -22.57 -6.20 -2.97
CA ALA A 28 -21.48 -5.46 -3.60
C ALA A 28 -20.31 -5.23 -2.61
N SER A 29 -20.12 -6.10 -1.62
CA SER A 29 -19.06 -5.93 -0.65
C SER A 29 -17.70 -6.38 -1.18
N LEU A 30 -16.66 -5.64 -0.78
CA LEU A 30 -15.26 -6.01 -0.98
C LEU A 30 -14.87 -6.97 0.15
N LYS A 31 -14.32 -8.12 -0.19
CA LYS A 31 -13.83 -9.12 0.75
C LYS A 31 -12.40 -8.81 1.19
N GLU A 32 -11.54 -8.52 0.24
CA GLU A 32 -10.12 -8.26 0.47
C GLU A 32 -9.60 -7.21 -0.50
N LEU A 33 -8.69 -6.38 -0.01
CA LEU A 33 -7.84 -5.51 -0.81
C LEU A 33 -6.38 -5.88 -0.52
N ARG A 34 -5.58 -6.01 -1.58
CA ARG A 34 -4.16 -6.36 -1.46
C ARG A 34 -3.29 -5.41 -2.28
N VAL A 35 -2.10 -5.14 -1.77
CA VAL A 35 -1.03 -4.42 -2.48
C VAL A 35 0.20 -5.31 -2.50
N ASP A 36 0.70 -5.63 -3.70
CA ASP A 36 1.82 -6.55 -3.89
C ASP A 36 1.68 -7.86 -3.10
N SER A 37 0.43 -8.38 -3.01
CA SER A 37 -0.01 -9.57 -2.26
C SER A 37 -0.13 -9.38 -0.73
N GLU A 38 0.19 -8.22 -0.16
CA GLU A 38 -0.03 -7.89 1.24
C GLU A 38 -1.47 -7.39 1.46
N LEU A 39 -2.13 -7.91 2.51
CA LEU A 39 -3.50 -7.53 2.86
C LEU A 39 -3.53 -6.10 3.41
N VAL A 40 -4.50 -5.31 2.96
CA VAL A 40 -4.78 -3.96 3.45
C VAL A 40 -6.11 -3.98 4.18
N GLU A 41 -6.11 -3.58 5.45
CA GLU A 41 -7.32 -3.48 6.25
C GLU A 41 -8.00 -2.12 6.04
N PRO A 42 -9.34 -2.08 6.05
CA PRO A 42 -10.06 -0.81 5.97
C PRO A 42 -9.95 0.00 7.26
N ASN A 43 -9.98 1.30 7.12
CA ASN A 43 -10.15 2.23 8.24
C ASN A 43 -11.56 2.14 8.86
N GLU A 44 -11.78 2.81 9.99
CA GLU A 44 -13.08 2.88 10.65
C GLU A 44 -14.19 3.51 9.78
N ASP A 45 -13.82 4.39 8.85
CA ASP A 45 -14.72 5.05 7.90
C ASP A 45 -14.96 4.23 6.61
N GLY A 46 -14.32 3.07 6.48
CA GLY A 46 -14.40 2.18 5.33
C GLY A 46 -13.53 2.57 4.13
N THR A 47 -12.65 3.55 4.30
CA THR A 47 -11.59 3.86 3.33
C THR A 47 -10.36 2.97 3.56
N TYR A 48 -9.46 2.94 2.59
CA TYR A 48 -8.20 2.20 2.69
C TYR A 48 -7.04 3.18 2.50
N ASP A 49 -6.09 3.20 3.45
CA ASP A 49 -4.87 3.98 3.35
C ASP A 49 -3.67 3.07 3.15
N ILE A 50 -2.88 3.34 2.12
CA ILE A 50 -1.73 2.55 1.71
C ILE A 50 -0.49 3.44 1.77
N GLU A 51 0.48 3.06 2.59
CA GLU A 51 1.80 3.68 2.60
C GLU A 51 2.77 2.81 1.79
N LEU A 52 3.25 3.33 0.66
CA LEU A 52 4.25 2.68 -0.17
C LEU A 52 5.65 3.11 0.25
N LYS A 53 6.60 2.19 0.16
CA LYS A 53 8.02 2.56 0.26
C LYS A 53 8.42 3.50 -0.87
N ALA A 54 9.44 4.32 -0.66
CA ALA A 54 9.90 5.29 -1.63
C ALA A 54 10.26 4.68 -3.01
N ASN A 55 10.70 3.43 -3.02
CA ASN A 55 11.06 2.69 -4.24
C ASN A 55 9.89 1.90 -4.87
N GLN A 56 8.73 1.81 -4.24
CA GLN A 56 7.54 1.17 -4.81
C GLN A 56 6.82 2.14 -5.73
N ILE A 57 7.26 2.20 -6.98
CA ILE A 57 6.72 3.15 -7.98
C ILE A 57 5.62 2.55 -8.86
N LYS A 58 5.42 1.23 -8.81
CA LYS A 58 4.40 0.52 -9.59
C LYS A 58 3.80 -0.65 -8.82
N PRO A 59 3.13 -0.38 -7.68
CA PRO A 59 2.49 -1.43 -6.91
C PRO A 59 1.34 -2.05 -7.70
N ASN A 60 1.11 -3.34 -7.49
CA ASN A 60 -0.06 -4.04 -8.02
C ASN A 60 -1.18 -4.04 -6.97
N LEU A 61 -2.29 -3.39 -7.29
CA LEU A 61 -3.49 -3.37 -6.46
C LEU A 61 -4.42 -4.50 -6.90
N GLU A 62 -4.84 -5.37 -5.99
CA GLU A 62 -5.77 -6.46 -6.23
C GLU A 62 -6.99 -6.31 -5.31
N ALA A 63 -8.18 -6.35 -5.89
CA ALA A 63 -9.45 -6.23 -5.18
C ALA A 63 -10.29 -7.48 -5.40
N ILE A 64 -10.80 -8.07 -4.30
CA ILE A 64 -11.56 -9.33 -4.30
C ILE A 64 -12.94 -9.05 -3.72
N ALA A 65 -13.99 -9.31 -4.49
CA ALA A 65 -15.36 -9.19 -4.03
C ALA A 65 -15.76 -10.36 -3.12
N THR A 66 -16.72 -10.15 -2.21
CA THR A 66 -17.29 -11.21 -1.39
C THR A 66 -18.03 -12.23 -2.26
N GLN A 67 -18.77 -11.76 -3.26
CA GLN A 67 -19.47 -12.59 -4.21
C GLN A 67 -18.60 -12.86 -5.45
N GLU A 68 -18.33 -14.13 -5.74
CA GLU A 68 -17.50 -14.54 -6.89
C GLU A 68 -18.09 -14.13 -8.26
N LEU A 69 -19.41 -13.90 -8.33
CA LEU A 69 -20.09 -13.48 -9.54
C LEU A 69 -20.25 -11.97 -9.68
N ALA A 70 -19.94 -11.19 -8.65
CA ALA A 70 -19.89 -9.74 -8.73
C ALA A 70 -18.75 -9.27 -9.65
N PHE A 71 -18.92 -8.12 -10.26
CA PHE A 71 -17.85 -7.51 -11.07
C PHE A 71 -17.07 -6.51 -10.24
N VAL A 72 -15.77 -6.51 -10.40
CA VAL A 72 -14.85 -5.58 -9.75
C VAL A 72 -14.15 -4.74 -10.81
N SER A 73 -14.10 -3.43 -10.64
CA SER A 73 -13.24 -2.54 -11.43
C SER A 73 -12.38 -1.69 -10.49
N ILE A 74 -11.16 -1.37 -10.93
CA ILE A 74 -10.19 -0.55 -10.21
C ILE A 74 -9.89 0.67 -11.08
N ASP A 75 -10.27 1.86 -10.60
CA ASP A 75 -10.02 3.14 -11.28
C ASP A 75 -10.45 3.07 -12.76
N GLY A 76 -11.68 2.59 -12.98
CA GLY A 76 -12.32 2.53 -14.28
C GLY A 76 -11.72 1.53 -15.29
N ASN A 77 -10.87 0.60 -14.88
CA ASN A 77 -10.41 -0.46 -15.77
C ASN A 77 -11.56 -1.42 -16.15
N VAL A 78 -11.29 -2.35 -17.07
CA VAL A 78 -12.30 -3.33 -17.50
C VAL A 78 -12.73 -4.18 -16.30
N PRO A 79 -14.03 -4.21 -15.96
CA PRO A 79 -14.52 -5.01 -14.84
C PRO A 79 -14.31 -6.50 -15.06
N THR A 80 -13.88 -7.21 -14.02
CA THR A 80 -13.69 -8.66 -14.01
C THR A 80 -14.50 -9.30 -12.88
N ARG A 81 -14.87 -10.58 -13.05
CA ARG A 81 -15.67 -11.29 -12.04
C ARG A 81 -14.83 -11.72 -10.85
N GLY A 82 -15.38 -11.46 -9.67
CA GLY A 82 -14.85 -11.90 -8.38
C GLY A 82 -13.58 -11.17 -7.96
N THR A 83 -12.62 -11.02 -8.86
CA THR A 83 -11.31 -10.40 -8.57
C THR A 83 -10.86 -9.54 -9.74
N ASN A 84 -10.26 -8.39 -9.45
CA ASN A 84 -9.58 -7.54 -10.43
C ASN A 84 -8.24 -7.09 -9.89
N SER A 85 -7.29 -6.82 -10.78
CA SER A 85 -6.00 -6.26 -10.42
C SER A 85 -5.58 -5.16 -11.40
N LYS A 86 -4.80 -4.19 -10.89
CA LYS A 86 -4.28 -3.07 -11.67
C LYS A 86 -2.92 -2.63 -11.12
N GLU A 87 -1.94 -2.49 -12.00
CA GLU A 87 -0.70 -1.78 -11.67
C GLU A 87 -0.99 -0.27 -11.56
N ILE A 88 -0.58 0.34 -10.46
CA ILE A 88 -0.76 1.77 -10.20
C ILE A 88 0.56 2.48 -10.42
N ASP A 89 0.60 3.40 -11.38
CA ASP A 89 1.80 4.18 -11.64
C ASP A 89 1.91 5.34 -10.64
N MET A 90 2.95 5.28 -9.79
CA MET A 90 3.34 6.27 -8.79
C MET A 90 4.71 6.89 -9.10
N THR A 91 5.21 6.77 -10.35
CA THR A 91 6.56 7.19 -10.73
C THR A 91 6.80 8.67 -10.44
N ASN A 92 5.81 9.53 -10.75
CA ASN A 92 5.90 10.99 -10.59
C ASN A 92 4.87 11.53 -9.58
N GLU A 93 4.26 10.65 -8.81
CA GLU A 93 3.21 11.00 -7.85
C GLU A 93 3.64 10.53 -6.45
N THR A 94 3.32 11.34 -5.44
CA THR A 94 3.52 11.00 -4.02
C THR A 94 2.22 10.56 -3.38
N GLU A 95 1.10 11.06 -3.91
CA GLU A 95 -0.25 10.73 -3.46
C GLU A 95 -1.14 10.38 -4.64
N LYS A 96 -2.05 9.43 -4.43
CA LYS A 96 -3.08 9.07 -5.41
C LYS A 96 -4.32 8.51 -4.73
N GLU A 97 -5.48 8.95 -5.21
CA GLU A 97 -6.75 8.37 -4.82
C GLU A 97 -7.27 7.46 -5.94
N ILE A 98 -7.64 6.24 -5.56
CA ILE A 98 -8.14 5.18 -6.45
C ILE A 98 -9.55 4.82 -6.01
N THR A 99 -10.47 4.69 -6.96
CA THR A 99 -11.81 4.17 -6.72
C THR A 99 -11.92 2.72 -7.14
N ILE A 100 -12.34 1.85 -6.22
CA ILE A 100 -12.74 0.48 -6.54
C ILE A 100 -14.25 0.44 -6.58
N THR A 101 -14.81 -0.06 -7.67
CA THR A 101 -16.26 -0.28 -7.81
C THR A 101 -16.55 -1.77 -7.85
N VAL A 102 -17.41 -2.23 -6.95
CA VAL A 102 -17.97 -3.59 -6.96
C VAL A 102 -19.40 -3.50 -7.41
N THR A 103 -19.76 -4.24 -8.46
CA THR A 103 -21.11 -4.32 -9.02
C THR A 103 -21.65 -5.73 -8.78
N ALA A 104 -22.68 -5.84 -7.96
CA ALA A 104 -23.37 -7.09 -7.67
C ALA A 104 -24.13 -7.63 -8.89
N ILE A 105 -24.65 -8.87 -8.81
CA ILE A 105 -25.36 -9.54 -9.91
C ILE A 105 -26.64 -8.80 -10.30
N ASP A 106 -27.32 -8.21 -9.33
CA ASP A 106 -28.57 -7.44 -9.56
C ASP A 106 -28.33 -6.01 -10.10
N GLY A 107 -27.05 -5.59 -10.19
CA GLY A 107 -26.63 -4.27 -10.63
C GLY A 107 -26.41 -3.28 -9.49
N THR A 108 -26.57 -3.68 -8.23
CA THR A 108 -26.21 -2.84 -7.08
C THR A 108 -24.72 -2.54 -7.10
N GLU A 109 -24.35 -1.28 -6.93
CA GLU A 109 -22.95 -0.84 -6.92
C GLU A 109 -22.55 -0.31 -5.56
N LYS A 110 -21.30 -0.60 -5.18
CA LYS A 110 -20.63 0.01 -4.03
C LYS A 110 -19.22 0.44 -4.42
N GLN A 111 -18.87 1.65 -4.01
CA GLN A 111 -17.56 2.22 -4.23
C GLN A 111 -16.73 2.25 -2.93
N TYR A 112 -15.44 2.03 -3.10
CA TYR A 112 -14.45 2.07 -2.02
C TYR A 112 -13.33 3.00 -2.44
N THR A 113 -12.95 3.89 -1.54
CA THR A 113 -11.85 4.83 -1.74
C THR A 113 -10.57 4.25 -1.18
N VAL A 114 -9.53 4.23 -1.99
CA VAL A 114 -8.17 3.83 -1.63
C VAL A 114 -7.26 5.04 -1.79
N ARG A 115 -6.62 5.47 -0.71
CA ARG A 115 -5.63 6.54 -0.71
C ARG A 115 -4.25 5.91 -0.65
N ILE A 116 -3.43 6.24 -1.61
CA ILE A 116 -2.06 5.76 -1.71
C ILE A 116 -1.13 6.93 -1.43
N HIS A 117 -0.23 6.77 -0.47
CA HIS A 117 0.83 7.71 -0.16
C HIS A 117 2.19 7.02 -0.29
N LYS A 118 3.10 7.62 -1.06
CA LYS A 118 4.46 7.11 -1.22
C LYS A 118 5.39 7.84 -0.26
N LEU A 119 6.06 7.08 0.60
CA LEU A 119 7.03 7.61 1.55
C LEU A 119 8.24 8.22 0.84
N SER A 120 8.87 9.14 1.51
CA SER A 120 10.20 9.66 1.20
C SER A 120 11.27 8.73 1.78
N ALA A 121 12.55 8.96 1.49
CA ALA A 121 13.60 8.12 2.04
C ALA A 121 14.88 8.89 2.37
N ILE A 122 15.63 8.37 3.34
CA ILE A 122 17.06 8.66 3.52
C ILE A 122 17.83 7.44 3.07
N THR A 123 18.80 7.62 2.15
CA THR A 123 19.68 6.55 1.67
C THR A 123 21.13 6.92 1.91
N GLY A 124 21.99 5.92 1.95
CA GLY A 124 23.42 6.17 2.05
C GLY A 124 24.26 4.90 2.17
N LYS A 125 25.53 5.11 2.46
CA LYS A 125 26.49 4.02 2.65
C LYS A 125 27.43 4.30 3.82
N VAL A 126 27.41 3.42 4.81
CA VAL A 126 28.37 3.43 5.92
C VAL A 126 29.62 2.68 5.49
N ILE A 127 30.75 3.39 5.41
CA ILE A 127 32.06 2.82 5.11
C ILE A 127 32.89 2.82 6.39
N THR A 128 33.29 1.65 6.87
CA THR A 128 34.20 1.54 8.01
C THR A 128 35.56 1.01 7.56
N GLN A 129 36.65 1.58 8.10
CA GLN A 129 38.01 1.09 7.85
C GLN A 129 38.31 -0.21 8.64
N ALA A 130 37.38 -1.17 8.62
CA ALA A 130 37.61 -2.45 9.29
C ALA A 130 38.42 -3.37 8.38
N VAL A 131 39.37 -4.11 8.97
CA VAL A 131 40.18 -5.10 8.27
C VAL A 131 39.35 -6.27 7.74
N ASP A 132 38.18 -6.49 8.32
CA ASP A 132 37.17 -7.49 7.90
C ASP A 132 35.95 -6.81 7.30
N GLN A 133 35.93 -6.69 5.99
CA GLN A 133 34.76 -6.13 5.26
C GLN A 133 33.52 -7.03 5.33
N GLU A 134 33.66 -8.29 5.69
CA GLU A 134 32.56 -9.25 5.78
C GLU A 134 31.60 -9.02 6.96
N LYS A 135 31.93 -8.13 7.89
CA LYS A 135 31.08 -7.82 9.07
C LYS A 135 30.79 -6.33 9.21
N GLN A 136 30.32 -5.72 8.17
CA GLN A 136 29.79 -4.37 8.29
C GLN A 136 28.43 -4.42 9.00
N THR A 137 28.45 -4.38 10.33
CA THR A 137 27.24 -4.27 11.13
C THR A 137 27.21 -2.91 11.78
N ALA A 138 26.37 -2.02 11.33
CA ALA A 138 26.05 -0.78 12.02
C ALA A 138 24.55 -0.66 12.16
N LYS A 139 24.12 -0.02 13.24
CA LYS A 139 22.72 0.32 13.48
C LYS A 139 22.53 1.79 13.13
N ILE A 140 21.47 2.10 12.41
CA ILE A 140 20.98 3.46 12.15
C ILE A 140 19.75 3.66 13.00
N ILE A 141 19.73 4.78 13.73
CA ILE A 141 18.59 5.19 14.56
C ILE A 141 18.16 6.55 14.06
N ILE A 142 16.87 6.66 13.70
CA ILE A 142 16.24 7.90 13.27
C ILE A 142 15.41 8.43 14.43
N TYR A 143 15.60 9.70 14.73
CA TYR A 143 14.85 10.45 15.73
C TYR A 143 14.11 11.59 15.06
N LYS A 144 12.97 11.97 15.59
CA LYS A 144 12.36 13.25 15.25
C LYS A 144 13.23 14.37 15.79
N THR A 145 13.53 15.39 14.96
CA THR A 145 14.29 16.56 15.45
C THR A 145 13.49 17.25 16.55
N ALA A 146 14.09 17.42 17.73
CA ALA A 146 13.48 18.12 18.84
C ALA A 146 13.85 19.60 18.81
N ASP A 147 12.87 20.48 19.05
CA ASP A 147 13.06 21.95 19.11
C ASP A 147 14.02 22.40 20.23
N THR A 148 14.23 21.56 21.24
CA THR A 148 15.12 21.90 22.38
C THR A 148 15.92 20.67 22.80
N ARG A 149 17.20 20.73 22.61
CA ARG A 149 18.18 19.75 23.09
C ARG A 149 18.74 20.22 24.41
N ASP A 150 18.59 19.48 25.51
CA ASP A 150 19.42 19.64 26.67
C ASP A 150 20.72 18.86 26.45
N GLU A 151 21.84 19.57 26.26
CA GLU A 151 23.15 18.99 26.02
C GLU A 151 23.67 18.14 27.21
N ASN A 152 22.98 18.17 28.35
CA ASN A 152 23.35 17.45 29.56
C ASN A 152 22.54 16.18 29.80
N ASP A 153 21.57 15.85 28.95
CA ASP A 153 20.81 14.60 29.09
C ASP A 153 21.66 13.40 28.66
N ILE A 154 21.90 12.50 29.61
CA ILE A 154 22.68 11.27 29.44
C ILE A 154 21.88 10.25 28.60
N GLU A 155 20.57 10.28 28.68
CA GLU A 155 19.65 9.52 27.84
C GLU A 155 19.07 10.45 26.78
N ASP A 156 19.05 10.01 25.52
CA ASP A 156 18.47 10.77 24.42
C ASP A 156 16.94 10.75 24.57
N PRO A 157 16.29 11.82 25.03
CA PRO A 157 14.85 11.82 25.29
C PRO A 157 14.01 11.88 24.01
N ARG A 158 14.66 11.95 22.82
CA ARG A 158 13.98 12.05 21.56
C ARG A 158 13.23 10.77 21.22
N GLU A 159 12.08 10.93 20.60
CA GLU A 159 11.31 9.81 20.08
C GLU A 159 12.09 9.10 18.98
N VAL A 160 12.31 7.79 19.15
CA VAL A 160 12.87 6.93 18.11
C VAL A 160 11.78 6.64 17.09
N ILE A 161 11.95 7.14 15.88
CA ILE A 161 11.03 6.89 14.77
C ILE A 161 11.29 5.52 14.16
N GLN A 162 12.57 5.20 13.91
CA GLN A 162 12.94 3.94 13.30
C GLN A 162 14.36 3.52 13.67
N GLU A 163 14.56 2.20 13.79
CA GLU A 163 15.89 1.57 13.89
C GLU A 163 16.07 0.54 12.79
N ILE A 164 17.18 0.60 12.09
CA ILE A 164 17.55 -0.39 11.06
C ILE A 164 18.98 -0.85 11.20
N MET A 165 19.28 -2.04 10.69
CA MET A 165 20.64 -2.50 10.43
C MET A 165 21.01 -2.19 8.99
N ILE A 166 22.25 -1.77 8.75
CA ILE A 166 22.76 -1.60 7.39
C ILE A 166 22.86 -2.95 6.67
N ASN A 167 22.80 -2.93 5.35
CA ASN A 167 23.06 -4.10 4.50
C ASN A 167 24.53 -4.56 4.62
N PRO A 168 24.86 -5.82 4.28
CA PRO A 168 26.23 -6.34 4.32
C PRO A 168 27.25 -5.53 3.50
N ASP A 169 26.80 -4.86 2.45
CA ASP A 169 27.63 -3.98 1.60
C ASP A 169 27.76 -2.55 2.14
N GLY A 170 27.18 -2.30 3.33
CA GLY A 170 27.17 -1.01 4.00
C GLY A 170 26.07 -0.06 3.58
N THR A 171 25.27 -0.38 2.58
CA THR A 171 24.14 0.47 2.13
C THR A 171 22.97 0.43 3.11
N TYR A 172 22.17 1.48 3.09
CA TYR A 172 20.92 1.55 3.83
C TYR A 172 19.90 2.40 3.11
N THR A 173 18.62 2.13 3.40
CA THR A 173 17.47 2.95 3.03
C THR A 173 16.50 2.97 4.20
N VAL A 174 16.04 4.16 4.58
CA VAL A 174 15.02 4.38 5.61
C VAL A 174 13.87 5.11 4.96
N ASP A 175 12.71 4.46 4.88
CA ASP A 175 11.48 5.08 4.38
C ASP A 175 10.84 5.91 5.49
N LEU A 176 10.52 7.18 5.22
CA LEU A 176 10.07 8.17 6.19
C LEU A 176 8.97 9.06 5.60
N LYS A 177 8.13 9.60 6.47
CA LYS A 177 7.22 10.71 6.11
C LYS A 177 8.02 12.00 5.96
N PRO A 178 7.50 12.99 5.22
CA PRO A 178 8.13 14.31 5.16
C PRO A 178 8.19 14.94 6.55
N ASP A 179 9.40 15.27 7.02
CA ASP A 179 9.65 15.97 8.31
C ASP A 179 11.14 16.27 8.44
N GLU A 180 11.57 16.77 9.58
CA GLU A 180 12.96 17.01 9.95
C GLU A 180 13.43 15.96 10.95
N TYR A 181 14.55 15.31 10.65
CA TYR A 181 15.07 14.15 11.39
C TYR A 181 16.51 14.34 11.83
N ASP A 182 16.84 13.67 12.94
CA ASP A 182 18.21 13.42 13.35
C ASP A 182 18.54 11.94 13.14
N MET A 183 19.75 11.66 12.69
CA MET A 183 20.22 10.30 12.47
C MET A 183 21.46 10.00 13.31
N VAL A 184 21.47 8.84 13.96
CA VAL A 184 22.62 8.33 14.70
C VAL A 184 23.05 7.00 14.12
N ILE A 185 24.33 6.90 13.75
CA ILE A 185 24.95 5.66 13.29
C ILE A 185 25.80 5.09 14.41
N LYS A 186 25.45 3.89 14.88
CA LYS A 186 26.16 3.17 15.95
C LYS A 186 26.80 1.90 15.44
N LYS A 187 28.06 1.70 15.74
CA LYS A 187 28.79 0.45 15.51
C LYS A 187 29.59 0.09 16.75
N THR A 188 29.55 -1.18 17.15
CA THR A 188 30.32 -1.68 18.29
C THR A 188 31.80 -1.35 18.13
N SER A 189 32.43 -0.81 19.17
CA SER A 189 33.85 -0.40 19.22
C SER A 189 34.19 0.83 18.36
N TYR A 190 33.21 1.56 17.84
CA TYR A 190 33.41 2.84 17.15
C TYR A 190 32.68 3.96 17.89
N LEU A 191 33.09 5.20 17.64
CA LEU A 191 32.36 6.38 18.07
C LEU A 191 31.04 6.47 17.31
N GLU A 192 30.02 6.98 17.99
CA GLU A 192 28.73 7.28 17.33
C GLU A 192 28.92 8.44 16.36
N TYR A 193 28.36 8.31 15.17
CA TYR A 193 28.27 9.40 14.21
C TYR A 193 26.86 9.94 14.20
N ARG A 194 26.73 11.28 14.31
CA ARG A 194 25.44 11.96 14.38
C ARG A 194 25.31 12.98 13.27
N LEU A 195 24.14 12.97 12.63
CA LEU A 195 23.67 13.97 11.70
C LEU A 195 22.39 14.57 12.25
N THR A 196 22.28 15.88 12.18
CA THR A 196 21.13 16.61 12.72
C THR A 196 20.50 17.47 11.65
N ASN A 197 19.20 17.76 11.81
CA ASN A 197 18.43 18.64 10.94
C ASN A 197 18.43 18.15 9.48
N ILE A 198 18.18 16.85 9.27
CA ILE A 198 18.00 16.27 7.95
C ILE A 198 16.56 16.55 7.54
N VAL A 199 16.36 17.47 6.59
CA VAL A 199 15.05 17.77 6.03
C VAL A 199 14.74 16.73 4.97
N VAL A 200 13.58 16.08 5.10
CA VAL A 200 13.03 15.13 4.13
C VAL A 200 11.75 15.71 3.57
N GLU A 201 11.76 16.14 2.31
CA GLU A 201 10.59 16.67 1.63
C GLU A 201 9.73 15.54 1.04
N ASP A 202 8.47 15.85 0.69
CA ASP A 202 7.53 14.87 0.16
C ASP A 202 8.02 14.27 -1.16
N GLY A 203 8.06 12.93 -1.21
CA GLY A 203 8.53 12.16 -2.37
C GLY A 203 10.04 12.23 -2.62
N GLU A 204 10.80 12.90 -1.77
CA GLU A 204 12.25 13.04 -1.95
C GLU A 204 13.01 11.81 -1.42
N THR A 205 14.16 11.54 -2.05
CA THR A 205 15.18 10.64 -1.53
C THR A 205 16.45 11.42 -1.23
N VAL A 206 16.70 11.63 0.08
CA VAL A 206 17.91 12.31 0.57
C VAL A 206 19.04 11.29 0.60
N THR A 207 20.19 11.61 -0.02
CA THR A 207 21.39 10.76 -0.01
C THR A 207 22.47 11.36 0.90
N ILE A 208 22.98 10.55 1.83
CA ILE A 208 23.99 10.92 2.83
C ILE A 208 25.27 10.10 2.67
#